data_127a7d3bda3c845c7f0ce72f6b38ead2
#
_entry.id   127a7d3bda3c845c7f0ce72f6b38ead2
#
_cell.length_a   1.000
_cell.length_b   1.000
_cell.length_c   1.000
_cell.angle_alpha   90.00
_cell.angle_beta   90.00
_cell.angle_gamma   90.00
#
_symmetry.space_group_name_H-M   'P 1'
#
loop_
_entity.id
_entity.type
_entity.pdbx_description
1 polymer ?
#
loop_
_entity_poly.entity_id
_entity_poly.type
_entity_poly.pdbx_seq_one_letter_code
_entity_poly.pdbx_strand_id
1 'polypeptide(L)'
;MPARIVVTEFVSLDGVMEAPGGEAFKYPGWTFEFDRGEDGNQFKLDETMSADALLIGRRTYESFAGAWPQREGAFADKFNTMPKFVVSTTLKDPEWNNTTVLGDGDATAQVRRLKEEFDGELQVPGSHRLVQELVASDLVDQVNLMVFPVILGTGKKAFEEQADRRRFRLKESKVVGEGVAVLVYERA
;
A
#
# COMPACT_ATOMS: atom_id res chain seq x y z
N MET A 1 -19.12 -8.63 -7.14
CA MET A 1 -17.96 -9.50 -7.51
C MET A 1 -16.99 -9.45 -6.31
N PRO A 2 -16.15 -10.48 -6.09
CA PRO A 2 -15.15 -10.39 -5.03
C PRO A 2 -14.28 -9.14 -5.19
N ALA A 3 -13.87 -8.53 -4.07
CA ALA A 3 -13.01 -7.36 -4.11
C ALA A 3 -11.67 -7.67 -4.76
N ARG A 4 -11.07 -6.66 -5.40
CA ARG A 4 -9.68 -6.70 -5.85
C ARG A 4 -8.75 -6.17 -4.76
N ILE A 5 -7.69 -6.87 -4.47
CA ILE A 5 -6.63 -6.41 -3.58
C ILE A 5 -5.48 -5.87 -4.42
N VAL A 6 -5.24 -4.57 -4.31
CA VAL A 6 -4.19 -3.84 -5.04
C VAL A 6 -3.13 -3.36 -4.05
N VAL A 7 -1.97 -3.99 -4.08
CA VAL A 7 -0.79 -3.54 -3.33
C VAL A 7 -0.14 -2.38 -4.07
N THR A 8 0.11 -1.28 -3.39
CA THR A 8 0.75 -0.10 -3.98
C THR A 8 1.90 0.37 -3.11
N GLU A 9 3.11 0.37 -3.68
CA GLU A 9 4.32 0.63 -2.91
C GLU A 9 5.29 1.56 -3.64
N PHE A 10 5.94 2.41 -2.85
CA PHE A 10 7.18 3.06 -3.25
C PHE A 10 8.33 2.13 -2.90
N VAL A 11 9.20 1.85 -3.87
CA VAL A 11 10.35 0.97 -3.66
C VAL A 11 11.63 1.58 -4.24
N SER A 12 12.73 1.31 -3.58
CA SER A 12 14.08 1.59 -4.11
C SER A 12 14.47 0.56 -5.19
N LEU A 13 15.59 0.77 -5.88
CA LEU A 13 16.13 -0.21 -6.85
C LEU A 13 16.43 -1.57 -6.22
N ASP A 14 16.83 -1.59 -4.96
CA ASP A 14 17.05 -2.82 -4.19
C ASP A 14 15.80 -3.33 -3.46
N GLY A 15 14.62 -2.77 -3.79
CA GLY A 15 13.31 -3.27 -3.37
C GLY A 15 12.87 -2.86 -1.97
N VAL A 16 13.55 -1.90 -1.33
CA VAL A 16 13.19 -1.41 0.01
C VAL A 16 11.92 -0.55 -0.07
N MET A 17 10.94 -0.85 0.80
CA MET A 17 9.69 -0.10 0.93
C MET A 17 9.58 0.65 2.27
N GLU A 18 10.56 0.52 3.16
CA GLU A 18 10.48 1.07 4.52
C GLU A 18 10.58 2.60 4.53
N ALA A 19 9.71 3.25 5.32
CA ALA A 19 9.72 4.67 5.62
C ALA A 19 9.80 5.63 4.40
N PRO A 20 8.99 5.45 3.37
CA PRO A 20 9.02 6.34 2.21
C PRO A 20 8.48 7.73 2.53
N GLY A 21 7.65 7.84 3.58
CA GLY A 21 6.92 9.05 3.99
C GLY A 21 7.51 9.81 5.17
N GLY A 22 8.70 9.47 5.64
CA GLY A 22 9.36 10.18 6.75
C GLY A 22 9.21 9.52 8.11
N GLU A 23 8.76 8.28 8.17
CA GLU A 23 8.75 7.46 9.38
C GLU A 23 10.17 7.19 9.88
N ALA A 24 10.31 6.78 11.15
CA ALA A 24 11.60 6.51 11.77
C ALA A 24 12.39 5.41 11.04
N PHE A 25 13.48 5.80 10.38
CA PHE A 25 14.35 4.95 9.57
C PHE A 25 15.71 5.63 9.40
N LYS A 26 16.73 4.90 8.93
CA LYS A 26 18.04 5.49 8.65
C LYS A 26 17.98 6.58 7.56
N TYR A 27 17.09 6.42 6.59
CA TYR A 27 16.85 7.35 5.47
C TYR A 27 15.36 7.72 5.39
N PRO A 28 14.82 8.50 6.35
CA PRO A 28 13.39 8.77 6.41
C PRO A 28 12.97 9.67 5.23
N GLY A 29 11.85 9.33 4.60
CA GLY A 29 11.32 10.16 3.50
C GLY A 29 12.19 10.17 2.23
N TRP A 30 12.95 9.13 1.99
CA TRP A 30 13.85 9.01 0.84
C TRP A 30 13.18 9.21 -0.52
N THR A 31 11.87 9.04 -0.62
CA THR A 31 11.12 9.33 -1.85
C THR A 31 11.02 10.82 -2.15
N PHE A 32 11.12 11.68 -1.12
CA PHE A 32 11.02 13.14 -1.30
C PHE A 32 12.26 13.78 -1.92
N GLU A 33 13.34 13.02 -2.04
CA GLU A 33 14.56 13.43 -2.76
C GLU A 33 14.37 13.47 -4.29
N PHE A 34 13.26 12.89 -4.80
CA PHE A 34 12.99 12.76 -6.23
C PHE A 34 11.68 13.43 -6.60
N ASP A 35 11.71 14.29 -7.60
CA ASP A 35 10.49 14.83 -8.20
C ASP A 35 9.82 13.77 -9.11
N ARG A 36 8.61 13.40 -8.76
CA ARG A 36 7.79 12.47 -9.56
C ARG A 36 7.09 13.16 -10.73
N GLY A 37 7.17 14.50 -10.80
CA GLY A 37 6.45 15.29 -11.80
C GLY A 37 4.92 15.23 -11.64
N GLU A 38 4.22 15.97 -12.49
CA GLU A 38 2.76 15.98 -12.52
C GLU A 38 2.19 14.59 -12.82
N ASP A 39 2.77 13.88 -13.80
CA ASP A 39 2.30 12.55 -14.21
C ASP A 39 2.40 11.51 -13.08
N GLY A 40 3.46 11.56 -12.29
CA GLY A 40 3.62 10.66 -11.13
C GLY A 40 2.65 11.00 -10.00
N ASN A 41 2.41 12.28 -9.76
CA ASN A 41 1.42 12.72 -8.78
C ASN A 41 -0.01 12.37 -9.22
N GLN A 42 -0.31 12.56 -10.52
CA GLN A 42 -1.61 12.20 -11.09
C GLN A 42 -1.85 10.70 -11.02
N PHE A 43 -0.84 9.86 -11.34
CA PHE A 43 -0.95 8.40 -11.20
C PHE A 43 -1.37 7.99 -9.77
N LYS A 44 -0.72 8.58 -8.75
CA LYS A 44 -1.07 8.28 -7.35
C LYS A 44 -2.45 8.78 -6.96
N LEU A 45 -2.86 9.93 -7.50
CA LEU A 45 -4.21 10.46 -7.27
C LEU A 45 -5.26 9.54 -7.91
N ASP A 46 -5.10 9.17 -9.18
CA ASP A 46 -6.03 8.30 -9.90
C ASP A 46 -6.17 6.94 -9.22
N GLU A 47 -5.05 6.35 -8.80
CA GLU A 47 -5.01 5.10 -8.03
C GLU A 47 -5.79 5.20 -6.71
N THR A 48 -5.61 6.31 -5.98
CA THR A 48 -6.32 6.53 -4.73
C THR A 48 -7.80 6.81 -4.96
N MET A 49 -8.15 7.53 -6.02
CA MET A 49 -9.55 7.82 -6.36
C MET A 49 -10.31 6.58 -6.82
N SER A 50 -9.65 5.62 -7.47
CA SER A 50 -10.24 4.35 -7.90
C SER A 50 -10.49 3.38 -6.74
N ALA A 51 -9.77 3.51 -5.63
CA ALA A 51 -9.94 2.65 -4.47
C ALA A 51 -11.28 2.87 -3.77
N ASP A 52 -11.92 1.78 -3.36
CA ASP A 52 -13.18 1.83 -2.60
C ASP A 52 -12.95 1.77 -1.09
N ALA A 53 -11.84 1.15 -0.66
CA ALA A 53 -11.42 1.12 0.74
C ALA A 53 -9.90 0.96 0.88
N LEU A 54 -9.37 1.27 2.07
CA LEU A 54 -8.02 0.92 2.49
C LEU A 54 -8.03 -0.42 3.24
N LEU A 55 -7.06 -1.28 2.92
CA LEU A 55 -6.70 -2.44 3.72
C LEU A 55 -5.26 -2.26 4.18
N ILE A 56 -5.05 -1.99 5.46
CA ILE A 56 -3.77 -1.56 6.01
C ILE A 56 -3.41 -2.29 7.30
N GLY A 57 -2.11 -2.39 7.57
CA GLY A 57 -1.62 -2.84 8.87
C GLY A 57 -1.60 -1.70 9.90
N ARG A 58 -1.45 -2.07 11.18
CA ARG A 58 -1.46 -1.12 12.31
C ARG A 58 -0.47 0.05 12.13
N ARG A 59 0.77 -0.22 11.74
CA ARG A 59 1.79 0.84 11.61
C ARG A 59 1.43 1.87 10.53
N THR A 60 0.92 1.40 9.39
CA THR A 60 0.43 2.29 8.34
C THR A 60 -0.79 3.07 8.81
N TYR A 61 -1.70 2.42 9.54
CA TYR A 61 -2.84 3.09 10.16
C TYR A 61 -2.39 4.23 11.09
N GLU A 62 -1.46 3.96 12.02
CA GLU A 62 -0.96 4.96 12.97
C GLU A 62 -0.31 6.16 12.25
N SER A 63 0.51 5.90 11.22
CA SER A 63 1.13 6.93 10.40
C SER A 63 0.07 7.77 9.64
N PHE A 64 -0.87 7.13 8.99
CA PHE A 64 -1.90 7.78 8.19
C PHE A 64 -2.91 8.54 9.04
N ALA A 65 -3.37 7.97 10.15
CA ALA A 65 -4.28 8.61 11.08
C ALA A 65 -3.67 9.86 11.75
N GLY A 66 -2.36 9.88 11.93
CA GLY A 66 -1.65 11.05 12.44
C GLY A 66 -1.42 12.15 11.40
N ALA A 67 -1.48 11.83 10.12
CA ALA A 67 -1.13 12.74 9.04
C ALA A 67 -2.34 13.27 8.24
N TRP A 68 -3.22 12.40 7.77
CA TRP A 68 -4.27 12.73 6.82
C TRP A 68 -5.40 13.61 7.37
N PRO A 69 -5.85 13.46 8.63
CA PRO A 69 -6.87 14.36 9.18
C PRO A 69 -6.47 15.83 9.27
N GLN A 70 -5.15 16.11 9.21
CA GLN A 70 -4.58 17.46 9.28
C GLN A 70 -4.25 18.05 7.91
N ARG A 71 -4.50 17.32 6.83
CA ARG A 71 -4.22 17.72 5.45
C ARG A 71 -5.50 18.07 4.73
N GLU A 72 -5.35 18.84 3.67
CA GLU A 72 -6.44 19.27 2.78
C GLU A 72 -6.20 18.79 1.35
N GLY A 73 -7.26 18.80 0.54
CA GLY A 73 -7.24 18.43 -0.86
C GLY A 73 -7.72 17.02 -1.14
N ALA A 74 -7.83 16.68 -2.42
CA ALA A 74 -8.51 15.49 -2.91
C ALA A 74 -8.00 14.17 -2.30
N PHE A 75 -6.69 14.04 -2.07
CA PHE A 75 -6.11 12.89 -1.38
C PHE A 75 -6.60 12.77 0.06
N ALA A 76 -6.52 13.87 0.81
CA ALA A 76 -6.92 13.89 2.21
C ALA A 76 -8.40 13.61 2.35
N ASP A 77 -9.23 14.23 1.52
CA ASP A 77 -10.67 14.02 1.51
C ASP A 77 -11.01 12.55 1.26
N LYS A 78 -10.37 11.94 0.25
CA LYS A 78 -10.59 10.53 -0.07
C LYS A 78 -10.16 9.61 1.08
N PHE A 79 -8.93 9.76 1.61
CA PHE A 79 -8.44 8.94 2.72
C PHE A 79 -9.23 9.12 4.00
N ASN A 80 -9.70 10.33 4.30
CA ASN A 80 -10.49 10.61 5.50
C ASN A 80 -11.92 10.07 5.40
N THR A 81 -12.48 9.92 4.21
CA THR A 81 -13.88 9.51 4.01
C THR A 81 -14.06 8.04 3.66
N MET A 82 -13.12 7.42 2.89
CA MET A 82 -13.28 6.02 2.49
C MET A 82 -13.21 5.06 3.69
N PRO A 83 -13.85 3.87 3.61
CA PRO A 83 -13.71 2.81 4.61
C PRO A 83 -12.25 2.36 4.77
N LYS A 84 -11.88 1.99 5.99
CA LYS A 84 -10.55 1.47 6.32
C LYS A 84 -10.68 0.17 7.10
N PHE A 85 -10.01 -0.87 6.61
CA PHE A 85 -9.90 -2.15 7.28
C PHE A 85 -8.47 -2.30 7.81
N VAL A 86 -8.32 -2.41 9.12
CA VAL A 86 -7.00 -2.47 9.76
C VAL A 86 -6.75 -3.85 10.32
N VAL A 87 -5.77 -4.56 9.76
CA VAL A 87 -5.33 -5.86 10.27
C VAL A 87 -4.45 -5.64 11.50
N SER A 88 -4.99 -5.92 12.69
CA SER A 88 -4.28 -5.74 13.96
C SER A 88 -4.96 -6.46 15.11
N THR A 89 -4.18 -7.21 15.88
CA THR A 89 -4.63 -7.82 17.15
C THR A 89 -4.49 -6.88 18.35
N THR A 90 -3.83 -5.74 18.19
CA THR A 90 -3.47 -4.84 19.29
C THR A 90 -4.10 -3.45 19.21
N LEU A 91 -4.58 -3.03 18.04
CA LEU A 91 -5.25 -1.75 17.87
C LEU A 91 -6.61 -1.80 18.58
N LYS A 92 -6.82 -0.87 19.50
CA LYS A 92 -8.06 -0.67 20.24
C LYS A 92 -8.61 0.72 19.90
N ASP A 93 -9.93 0.84 19.82
CA ASP A 93 -10.66 2.10 19.72
C ASP A 93 -10.07 3.04 18.64
N PRO A 94 -10.08 2.67 17.35
CA PRO A 94 -9.53 3.50 16.28
C PRO A 94 -10.32 4.80 16.14
N GLU A 95 -9.64 5.94 16.19
CA GLU A 95 -10.26 7.27 16.13
C GLU A 95 -10.42 7.81 14.69
N TRP A 96 -9.62 7.29 13.75
CA TRP A 96 -9.72 7.75 12.36
C TRP A 96 -11.01 7.27 11.71
N ASN A 97 -11.71 8.19 11.08
CA ASN A 97 -13.08 8.00 10.57
C ASN A 97 -13.23 6.74 9.70
N ASN A 98 -14.38 6.06 9.79
CA ASN A 98 -14.73 4.86 9.02
C ASN A 98 -13.72 3.69 9.12
N THR A 99 -13.16 3.46 10.31
CA THR A 99 -12.18 2.40 10.56
C THR A 99 -12.82 1.17 11.20
N THR A 100 -12.57 0.00 10.62
CA THR A 100 -12.91 -1.32 11.15
C THR A 100 -11.65 -2.12 11.41
N VAL A 101 -11.49 -2.65 12.62
CA VAL A 101 -10.33 -3.48 12.99
C VAL A 101 -10.63 -4.95 12.69
N LEU A 102 -9.76 -5.59 11.93
CA LEU A 102 -9.73 -7.03 11.68
C LEU A 102 -8.72 -7.66 12.67
N GLY A 103 -9.18 -7.99 13.86
CA GLY A 103 -8.31 -8.34 14.99
C GLY A 103 -8.52 -9.70 15.61
N ASP A 104 -9.61 -10.38 15.27
CA ASP A 104 -10.01 -11.63 15.95
C ASP A 104 -9.56 -12.86 15.14
N GLY A 105 -8.52 -13.56 15.61
CA GLY A 105 -8.08 -14.83 15.04
C GLY A 105 -7.11 -14.70 13.86
N ASP A 106 -7.30 -15.53 12.83
CA ASP A 106 -6.43 -15.59 11.66
C ASP A 106 -6.67 -14.39 10.72
N ALA A 107 -5.69 -13.52 10.63
CA ALA A 107 -5.73 -12.31 9.79
C ALA A 107 -5.97 -12.64 8.31
N THR A 108 -5.34 -13.68 7.80
CA THR A 108 -5.50 -14.13 6.41
C THR A 108 -6.92 -14.59 6.13
N ALA A 109 -7.53 -15.35 7.05
CA ALA A 109 -8.92 -15.79 6.93
C ALA A 109 -9.89 -14.60 6.92
N GLN A 110 -9.65 -13.60 7.78
CA GLN A 110 -10.48 -12.40 7.83
C GLN A 110 -10.37 -11.56 6.55
N VAL A 111 -9.16 -11.39 6.01
CA VAL A 111 -8.97 -10.69 4.73
C VAL A 111 -9.59 -11.46 3.56
N ARG A 112 -9.51 -12.78 3.56
CA ARG A 112 -10.18 -13.62 2.55
C ARG A 112 -11.69 -13.44 2.58
N ARG A 113 -12.28 -13.45 3.76
CA ARG A 113 -13.70 -13.19 3.97
C ARG A 113 -14.08 -11.77 3.52
N LEU A 114 -13.30 -10.77 3.92
CA LEU A 114 -13.51 -9.39 3.47
C LEU A 114 -13.47 -9.30 1.94
N LYS A 115 -12.50 -9.97 1.29
CA LYS A 115 -12.41 -10.00 -0.18
C LYS A 115 -13.66 -10.61 -0.84
N GLU A 116 -14.29 -11.59 -0.21
CA GLU A 116 -15.51 -12.23 -0.70
C GLU A 116 -16.78 -11.38 -0.50
N GLU A 117 -16.84 -10.65 0.62
CA GLU A 117 -18.02 -9.89 1.04
C GLU A 117 -18.02 -8.43 0.56
N PHE A 118 -16.86 -7.84 0.32
CA PHE A 118 -16.71 -6.46 -0.15
C PHE A 118 -16.76 -6.40 -1.69
N ASP A 119 -17.42 -5.39 -2.23
CA ASP A 119 -17.42 -5.12 -3.68
C ASP A 119 -16.53 -3.89 -3.95
N GLY A 120 -15.61 -4.01 -4.91
CA GLY A 120 -14.72 -2.92 -5.28
C GLY A 120 -13.23 -3.20 -5.06
N GLU A 121 -12.44 -2.15 -4.92
CA GLU A 121 -10.99 -2.21 -4.81
C GLU A 121 -10.51 -1.91 -3.39
N LEU A 122 -9.74 -2.84 -2.83
CA LEU A 122 -9.04 -2.70 -1.56
C LEU A 122 -7.58 -2.28 -1.84
N GLN A 123 -7.25 -1.03 -1.60
CA GLN A 123 -5.89 -0.51 -1.75
C GLN A 123 -5.05 -0.81 -0.52
N VAL A 124 -3.85 -1.34 -0.74
CA VAL A 124 -2.90 -1.73 0.32
C VAL A 124 -1.59 -0.95 0.17
N PRO A 125 -1.46 0.23 0.79
CA PRO A 125 -0.21 1.01 0.82
C PRO A 125 0.74 0.61 1.96
N GLY A 126 0.68 -0.61 2.42
CA GLY A 126 1.41 -1.16 3.57
C GLY A 126 0.44 -1.71 4.64
N SER A 127 0.88 -2.25 5.74
CA SER A 127 2.27 -2.30 6.23
C SER A 127 3.04 -3.45 5.59
N HIS A 128 4.36 -3.41 5.70
CA HIS A 128 5.27 -4.43 5.18
C HIS A 128 4.82 -5.86 5.52
N ARG A 129 4.55 -6.17 6.79
CA ARG A 129 4.12 -7.52 7.22
C ARG A 129 2.81 -7.94 6.54
N LEU A 130 1.84 -7.03 6.43
CA LEU A 130 0.58 -7.31 5.76
C LEU A 130 0.81 -7.65 4.29
N VAL A 131 1.65 -6.90 3.58
CA VAL A 131 1.99 -7.17 2.18
C VAL A 131 2.60 -8.57 2.03
N GLN A 132 3.56 -8.94 2.91
CA GLN A 132 4.16 -10.29 2.89
C GLN A 132 3.10 -11.39 3.08
N GLU A 133 2.20 -11.24 4.04
CA GLU A 133 1.13 -12.20 4.33
C GLU A 133 0.13 -12.31 3.17
N LEU A 134 -0.26 -11.19 2.54
CA LEU A 134 -1.16 -11.18 1.39
C LEU A 134 -0.54 -11.87 0.15
N VAL A 135 0.73 -11.63 -0.11
CA VAL A 135 1.47 -12.29 -1.19
C VAL A 135 1.60 -13.78 -0.92
N ALA A 136 2.00 -14.17 0.29
CA ALA A 136 2.14 -15.58 0.70
C ALA A 136 0.83 -16.36 0.58
N SER A 137 -0.29 -15.71 0.92
CA SER A 137 -1.64 -16.29 0.92
C SER A 137 -2.36 -16.23 -0.43
N ASP A 138 -1.67 -15.73 -1.47
CA ASP A 138 -2.20 -15.65 -2.84
C ASP A 138 -3.46 -14.77 -2.97
N LEU A 139 -3.53 -13.71 -2.16
CA LEU A 139 -4.67 -12.80 -2.12
C LEU A 139 -4.53 -11.54 -2.98
N VAL A 140 -3.29 -11.24 -3.43
CA VAL A 140 -3.00 -10.04 -4.22
C VAL A 140 -3.41 -10.24 -5.68
N ASP A 141 -4.22 -9.32 -6.21
CA ASP A 141 -4.67 -9.34 -7.61
C ASP A 141 -3.83 -8.41 -8.49
N GLN A 142 -3.33 -7.31 -7.92
CA GLN A 142 -2.52 -6.32 -8.63
C GLN A 142 -1.44 -5.75 -7.73
N VAL A 143 -0.29 -5.44 -8.33
CA VAL A 143 0.82 -4.76 -7.67
C VAL A 143 1.18 -3.53 -8.49
N ASN A 144 1.10 -2.36 -7.85
CA ASN A 144 1.52 -1.09 -8.41
C ASN A 144 2.80 -0.64 -7.70
N LEU A 145 3.87 -0.47 -8.44
CA LEU A 145 5.15 -0.04 -7.91
C LEU A 145 5.55 1.30 -8.50
N MET A 146 6.03 2.21 -7.65
CA MET A 146 6.87 3.32 -8.07
C MET A 146 8.31 2.99 -7.64
N VAL A 147 9.15 2.68 -8.63
CA VAL A 147 10.55 2.33 -8.40
C VAL A 147 11.40 3.58 -8.52
N PHE A 148 11.98 4.01 -7.41
CA PHE A 148 12.82 5.19 -7.33
C PHE A 148 14.28 4.86 -7.65
N PRO A 149 15.01 5.76 -8.33
CA PRO A 149 16.38 5.50 -8.81
C PRO A 149 17.42 5.61 -7.68
N VAL A 150 17.26 4.84 -6.61
CA VAL A 150 18.14 4.84 -5.43
C VAL A 150 18.33 3.42 -4.89
N ILE A 151 19.51 3.12 -4.39
CA ILE A 151 19.84 1.93 -3.62
C ILE A 151 20.02 2.35 -2.17
N LEU A 152 19.19 1.84 -1.27
CA LEU A 152 19.25 2.17 0.16
C LEU A 152 20.20 1.26 0.94
N GLY A 153 20.40 0.04 0.47
CA GLY A 153 21.31 -0.96 1.08
C GLY A 153 20.83 -1.52 2.42
N THR A 154 19.76 -1.02 2.96
CA THR A 154 19.15 -1.46 4.23
C THR A 154 17.66 -1.15 4.24
N GLY A 155 16.90 -1.81 5.10
CA GLY A 155 15.46 -1.63 5.24
C GLY A 155 14.65 -2.84 4.81
N LYS A 156 13.34 -2.80 5.09
CA LYS A 156 12.40 -3.87 4.75
C LYS A 156 12.07 -3.82 3.27
N LYS A 157 12.18 -4.97 2.62
CA LYS A 157 11.88 -5.11 1.20
C LYS A 157 10.41 -5.39 0.96
N ALA A 158 9.87 -4.87 -0.13
CA ALA A 158 8.48 -5.10 -0.52
C ALA A 158 8.19 -6.59 -0.75
N PHE A 159 9.16 -7.32 -1.30
CA PHE A 159 9.06 -8.76 -1.49
C PHE A 159 10.28 -9.42 -0.86
N GLU A 160 10.04 -10.20 0.18
CA GLU A 160 11.03 -11.01 0.87
C GLU A 160 10.96 -12.47 0.41
N GLU A 161 11.71 -13.34 1.05
CA GLU A 161 11.67 -14.78 0.78
C GLU A 161 10.26 -15.33 0.98
N GLN A 162 9.77 -16.03 -0.02
CA GLN A 162 8.45 -16.68 -0.03
C GLN A 162 8.61 -18.18 -0.24
N ALA A 163 7.73 -18.98 0.35
CA ALA A 163 7.75 -20.44 0.20
C ALA A 163 7.54 -20.87 -1.27
N ASP A 164 6.67 -20.14 -1.99
CA ASP A 164 6.33 -20.44 -3.37
C ASP A 164 6.47 -19.20 -4.25
N ARG A 165 6.79 -19.43 -5.52
CA ARG A 165 6.82 -18.36 -6.52
C ARG A 165 5.40 -17.90 -6.86
N ARG A 166 5.25 -16.59 -7.11
CA ARG A 166 4.03 -15.97 -7.64
C ARG A 166 4.33 -15.33 -9.00
N ARG A 167 3.43 -15.50 -9.95
CA ARG A 167 3.58 -14.95 -11.30
C ARG A 167 2.62 -13.79 -11.51
N PHE A 168 3.17 -12.71 -12.03
CA PHE A 168 2.42 -11.54 -12.44
C PHE A 168 2.73 -11.22 -13.90
N ARG A 169 1.84 -10.52 -14.56
CA ARG A 169 1.97 -10.03 -15.93
C ARG A 169 2.01 -8.49 -15.89
N LEU A 170 2.98 -7.90 -16.56
CA LEU A 170 3.05 -6.45 -16.71
C LEU A 170 1.84 -5.96 -17.53
N LYS A 171 1.08 -5.04 -16.96
CA LYS A 171 -0.06 -4.38 -17.58
C LYS A 171 0.31 -3.00 -18.13
N GLU A 172 1.03 -2.22 -17.33
CA GLU A 172 1.43 -0.86 -17.67
C GLU A 172 2.83 -0.57 -17.14
N SER A 173 3.58 0.22 -17.89
CA SER A 173 4.84 0.79 -17.45
C SER A 173 5.04 2.19 -18.03
N LYS A 174 5.54 3.10 -17.22
CA LYS A 174 5.95 4.44 -17.65
C LYS A 174 7.05 4.98 -16.75
N VAL A 175 7.80 5.95 -17.27
CA VAL A 175 8.76 6.73 -16.49
C VAL A 175 8.18 8.10 -16.25
N VAL A 176 8.28 8.57 -14.99
CA VAL A 176 7.74 9.88 -14.57
C VAL A 176 8.80 10.68 -13.84
N GLY A 177 8.69 12.01 -13.92
CA GLY A 177 9.58 12.95 -13.22
C GLY A 177 11.06 12.65 -13.43
N GLU A 178 11.83 12.61 -12.37
CA GLU A 178 13.29 12.40 -12.36
C GLU A 178 13.69 10.90 -12.46
N GLY A 179 13.01 10.14 -13.32
CA GLY A 179 13.38 8.76 -13.60
C GLY A 179 12.73 7.73 -12.66
N VAL A 180 11.62 8.08 -12.04
CA VAL A 180 10.81 7.13 -11.28
C VAL A 180 10.03 6.24 -12.24
N ALA A 181 10.22 4.91 -12.14
CA ALA A 181 9.51 3.94 -12.97
C ALA A 181 8.19 3.52 -12.30
N VAL A 182 7.07 3.75 -12.97
CA VAL A 182 5.76 3.23 -12.58
C VAL A 182 5.55 1.89 -13.27
N LEU A 183 5.28 0.85 -12.49
CA LEU A 183 5.04 -0.50 -12.96
C LEU A 183 3.73 -1.04 -12.37
N VAL A 184 2.81 -1.44 -13.24
CA VAL A 184 1.55 -2.06 -12.85
C VAL A 184 1.54 -3.51 -13.31
N TYR A 185 1.44 -4.42 -12.35
CA TYR A 185 1.41 -5.86 -12.59
C TYR A 185 0.07 -6.44 -12.14
N GLU A 186 -0.52 -7.28 -12.97
CA GLU A 186 -1.69 -8.08 -12.61
C GLU A 186 -1.29 -9.55 -12.42
N ARG A 187 -2.02 -10.24 -11.56
CA ARG A 187 -1.87 -11.68 -11.35
C ARG A 187 -2.02 -12.42 -12.68
N ALA A 188 -1.10 -13.36 -12.97
CA ALA A 188 -1.11 -14.15 -14.19
C ALA A 188 -2.07 -15.35 -14.12
#